data_6aeee0458e6b25da37b33efcd99fa142
#
_entry.id   6aeee0458e6b25da37b33efcd99fa142
#
_cell.length_a   1.000
_cell.length_b   1.000
_cell.length_c   1.000
_cell.angle_alpha   90.00
_cell.angle_beta   90.00
_cell.angle_gamma   90.00
#
_symmetry.space_group_name_H-M   'P 1'
#
loop_
_entity.id
_entity.type
_entity.pdbx_description
1 polymer ?
#
loop_
_entity_poly.entity_id
_entity_poly.type
_entity_poly.pdbx_seq_one_letter_code
_entity_poly.pdbx_strand_id
1 'polypeptide(L)'
;DGTEITSRQISHEDFRIVRNLAEKYSFPLALEVDKGILVNYVNDTVIALSELTNHPIPLVVDIDKEFNACKCRQLCIYCGEDVEKEIMTQLPNLTVSRWNPYFADVNVADTNKASGMADIADYLGFSLDESMAFGDGGNDIPMLRAAGTGIAMGGASDLIKNYADYV
;
A
#
# COMPACT_ATOMS: atom_id res chain seq x y z
N ASP A 1 16.71 5.10 -14.57
CA ASP A 1 17.60 6.15 -14.04
C ASP A 1 17.19 6.62 -12.63
N GLY A 2 16.02 6.22 -12.14
CA GLY A 2 15.51 6.57 -10.82
C GLY A 2 14.76 7.92 -10.78
N THR A 3 14.43 8.50 -11.93
CA THR A 3 13.60 9.71 -11.97
C THR A 3 12.18 9.40 -11.50
N GLU A 4 11.71 10.14 -10.50
CA GLU A 4 10.31 10.05 -10.04
C GLU A 4 9.39 10.71 -11.08
N ILE A 5 8.48 9.94 -11.66
CA ILE A 5 7.50 10.42 -12.63
C ILE A 5 6.31 11.05 -11.90
N THR A 6 5.81 10.35 -10.89
CA THR A 6 4.69 10.78 -10.05
C THR A 6 4.84 10.19 -8.65
N SER A 7 4.19 10.79 -7.67
CA SER A 7 4.18 10.29 -6.29
C SER A 7 2.90 10.74 -5.59
N ARG A 8 2.21 9.79 -4.98
CA ARG A 8 1.11 10.06 -4.06
C ARG A 8 1.63 9.91 -2.64
N GLN A 9 1.42 10.94 -1.83
CA GLN A 9 1.96 10.99 -0.47
C GLN A 9 0.83 11.14 0.53
N ILE A 10 0.98 10.50 1.69
CA ILE A 10 0.07 10.69 2.82
C ILE A 10 0.13 12.16 3.26
N SER A 11 -1.03 12.78 3.45
CA SER A 11 -1.10 14.17 3.90
C SER A 11 -0.71 14.29 5.39
N HIS A 12 -0.26 15.48 5.80
CA HIS A 12 0.01 15.75 7.21
C HIS A 12 -1.23 15.62 8.09
N GLU A 13 -2.40 15.92 7.55
CA GLU A 13 -3.67 15.79 8.27
C GLU A 13 -4.01 14.32 8.49
N ASP A 14 -3.98 13.50 7.43
CA ASP A 14 -4.25 12.06 7.52
C ASP A 14 -3.24 11.36 8.44
N PHE A 15 -1.95 11.65 8.29
CA PHE A 15 -0.91 11.12 9.19
C PHE A 15 -1.21 11.44 10.65
N ARG A 16 -1.55 12.70 10.98
CA ARG A 16 -1.85 13.11 12.35
C ARG A 16 -3.05 12.36 12.92
N ILE A 17 -4.09 12.11 12.10
CA ILE A 17 -5.25 11.32 12.53
C ILE A 17 -4.82 9.88 12.84
N VAL A 18 -4.12 9.21 11.91
CA VAL A 18 -3.65 7.82 12.12
C VAL A 18 -2.72 7.72 13.33
N ARG A 19 -1.79 8.66 13.48
CA ARG A 19 -0.83 8.71 14.60
C ARG A 19 -1.54 8.82 15.96
N ASN A 20 -2.57 9.68 16.06
CA ASN A 20 -3.35 9.82 17.29
C ASN A 20 -4.18 8.55 17.58
N LEU A 21 -4.71 7.89 16.55
CA LEU A 21 -5.42 6.63 16.70
C LEU A 21 -4.48 5.48 17.07
N ALA A 22 -3.25 5.47 16.55
CA ALA A 22 -2.20 4.52 16.96
C ALA A 22 -1.87 4.64 18.45
N GLU A 23 -1.81 5.85 18.97
CA GLU A 23 -1.63 6.12 20.39
C GLU A 23 -2.86 5.66 21.22
N LYS A 24 -4.07 6.03 20.78
CA LYS A 24 -5.34 5.69 21.45
C LYS A 24 -5.54 4.17 21.58
N TYR A 25 -5.25 3.44 20.52
CA TYR A 25 -5.44 1.97 20.46
C TYR A 25 -4.16 1.18 20.72
N SER A 26 -3.05 1.84 21.01
CA SER A 26 -1.76 1.22 21.38
C SER A 26 -1.24 0.21 20.35
N PHE A 27 -1.26 0.58 19.07
CA PHE A 27 -0.66 -0.23 18.02
C PHE A 27 0.57 0.45 17.39
N PRO A 28 1.58 -0.33 16.92
CA PRO A 28 2.70 0.23 16.18
C PRO A 28 2.23 0.84 14.85
N LEU A 29 2.82 1.99 14.52
CA LEU A 29 2.63 2.69 13.26
C LEU A 29 3.96 2.78 12.54
N ALA A 30 4.01 2.35 11.27
CA ALA A 30 5.19 2.50 10.46
C ALA A 30 4.95 3.38 9.22
N LEU A 31 6.03 3.98 8.75
CA LEU A 31 6.11 4.76 7.52
C LEU A 31 6.88 3.97 6.47
N GLU A 32 6.35 3.87 5.28
CA GLU A 32 7.11 3.44 4.11
C GLU A 32 7.65 4.67 3.36
N VAL A 33 8.95 4.80 3.37
CA VAL A 33 9.69 5.93 2.81
C VAL A 33 10.85 5.43 1.94
N ASP A 34 11.55 6.32 1.25
CA ASP A 34 12.69 5.94 0.37
C ASP A 34 13.81 5.17 1.09
N LYS A 35 13.95 5.34 2.40
CA LYS A 35 14.93 4.64 3.24
C LYS A 35 14.50 3.24 3.67
N GLY A 36 13.26 2.82 3.37
CA GLY A 36 12.63 1.59 3.82
C GLY A 36 11.51 1.84 4.83
N ILE A 37 11.22 0.83 5.66
CA ILE A 37 10.15 0.89 6.66
C ILE A 37 10.71 1.37 8.00
N LEU A 38 10.11 2.42 8.55
CA LEU A 38 10.45 3.03 9.83
C LEU A 38 9.25 2.90 10.78
N VAL A 39 9.45 2.52 12.03
CA VAL A 39 8.37 2.27 12.99
C VAL A 39 8.54 3.11 14.27
N ASN A 40 7.43 3.48 14.92
CA ASN A 40 7.48 4.21 16.20
C ASN A 40 7.92 3.33 17.39
N TYR A 41 7.55 2.05 17.40
CA TYR A 41 8.05 1.04 18.34
C TYR A 41 7.80 -0.38 17.80
N VAL A 42 8.51 -1.36 18.34
CA VAL A 42 8.39 -2.77 17.99
C VAL A 42 7.65 -3.52 19.09
N ASN A 43 6.69 -4.38 18.70
CA ASN A 43 6.03 -5.34 19.55
C ASN A 43 6.03 -6.73 18.89
N ASP A 44 5.39 -7.71 19.53
CA ASP A 44 5.33 -9.09 19.02
C ASP A 44 4.70 -9.18 17.62
N THR A 45 3.74 -8.30 17.30
CA THR A 45 3.09 -8.28 15.98
C THR A 45 4.06 -7.85 14.87
N VAL A 46 4.89 -6.83 15.14
CA VAL A 46 5.94 -6.39 14.19
C VAL A 46 6.98 -7.49 13.99
N ILE A 47 7.39 -8.16 15.08
CA ILE A 47 8.34 -9.27 15.02
C ILE A 47 7.76 -10.42 14.19
N ALA A 48 6.54 -10.86 14.49
CA ALA A 48 5.87 -11.95 13.78
C ALA A 48 5.73 -11.66 12.27
N LEU A 49 5.42 -10.41 11.88
CA LEU A 49 5.38 -10.04 10.47
C LEU A 49 6.76 -10.10 9.82
N SER A 50 7.80 -9.58 10.48
CA SER A 50 9.17 -9.60 9.98
C SER A 50 9.65 -11.04 9.73
N GLU A 51 9.34 -11.97 10.65
CA GLU A 51 9.64 -13.40 10.50
C GLU A 51 8.84 -14.02 9.33
N LEU A 52 7.52 -13.73 9.25
CA LEU A 52 6.65 -14.26 8.20
C LEU A 52 7.12 -13.84 6.79
N THR A 53 7.57 -12.61 6.64
CA THR A 53 7.97 -12.03 5.36
C THR A 53 9.46 -12.20 5.07
N ASN A 54 10.24 -12.73 6.01
CA ASN A 54 11.70 -12.80 5.97
C ASN A 54 12.35 -11.42 5.71
N HIS A 55 11.77 -10.37 6.27
CA HIS A 55 12.31 -9.01 6.24
C HIS A 55 12.93 -8.64 7.59
N PRO A 56 13.94 -7.76 7.61
CA PRO A 56 14.48 -7.26 8.86
C PRO A 56 13.43 -6.49 9.66
N ILE A 57 13.55 -6.52 10.99
CA ILE A 57 12.72 -5.69 11.87
C ILE A 57 12.94 -4.21 11.51
N PRO A 58 11.85 -3.43 11.31
CA PRO A 58 11.94 -2.01 10.98
C PRO A 58 12.73 -1.21 12.02
N LEU A 59 13.43 -0.17 11.55
CA LEU A 59 14.16 0.74 12.44
C LEU A 59 13.17 1.57 13.29
N VAL A 60 13.38 1.56 14.60
CA VAL A 60 12.61 2.40 15.53
C VAL A 60 13.09 3.85 15.47
N VAL A 61 12.16 4.78 15.25
CA VAL A 61 12.43 6.20 15.06
C VAL A 61 11.41 7.08 15.78
N ASP A 62 11.72 8.37 15.89
CA ASP A 62 10.73 9.41 16.14
C ASP A 62 9.90 9.60 14.86
N ILE A 63 8.70 9.00 14.85
CA ILE A 63 7.87 8.93 13.64
C ILE A 63 7.36 10.31 13.20
N ASP A 64 7.12 11.22 14.12
CA ASP A 64 6.67 12.59 13.81
C ASP A 64 7.79 13.37 13.11
N LYS A 65 9.02 13.21 13.59
CA LYS A 65 10.21 13.83 12.99
C LYS A 65 10.50 13.27 11.60
N GLU A 66 10.46 11.94 11.45
CA GLU A 66 10.75 11.29 10.18
C GLU A 66 9.66 11.57 9.13
N PHE A 67 8.39 11.61 9.51
CA PHE A 67 7.31 11.98 8.58
C PHE A 67 7.50 13.39 8.00
N ASN A 68 7.94 14.35 8.82
CA ASN A 68 8.23 15.71 8.38
C ASN A 68 9.50 15.82 7.51
N ALA A 69 10.40 14.85 7.58
CA ALA A 69 11.68 14.86 6.87
C ALA A 69 11.69 14.06 5.56
N CYS A 70 10.69 13.19 5.34
CA CYS A 70 10.69 12.23 4.24
C CYS A 70 9.36 12.27 3.48
N LYS A 71 9.38 11.81 2.23
CA LYS A 71 8.16 11.50 1.48
C LYS A 71 7.59 10.17 1.98
N CYS A 72 6.43 10.21 2.64
CA CYS A 72 5.71 9.02 3.09
C CYS A 72 4.64 8.64 2.07
N ARG A 73 4.77 7.49 1.44
CA ARG A 73 3.83 7.00 0.43
C ARG A 73 2.78 6.05 0.99
N GLN A 74 3.11 5.37 2.07
CA GLN A 74 2.28 4.37 2.70
C GLN A 74 2.49 4.38 4.21
N LEU A 75 1.42 4.14 4.97
CA LEU A 75 1.50 3.81 6.38
C LEU A 75 1.24 2.33 6.57
N CYS A 76 1.89 1.71 7.56
CA CYS A 76 1.56 0.36 8.00
C CYS A 76 1.00 0.43 9.43
N ILE A 77 -0.25 -0.03 9.61
CA ILE A 77 -0.93 -0.08 10.91
C ILE A 77 -0.92 -1.52 11.44
N TYR A 78 -0.28 -1.74 12.58
CA TYR A 78 -0.17 -3.08 13.18
C TYR A 78 -1.30 -3.31 14.18
N CYS A 79 -2.53 -3.40 13.68
CA CYS A 79 -3.73 -3.59 14.48
C CYS A 79 -4.66 -4.65 13.88
N GLY A 80 -5.62 -5.11 14.66
CA GLY A 80 -6.67 -6.01 14.20
C GLY A 80 -7.69 -5.33 13.30
N GLU A 81 -8.48 -6.12 12.58
CA GLU A 81 -9.47 -5.67 11.60
C GLU A 81 -10.56 -4.77 12.21
N ASP A 82 -10.95 -5.00 13.46
CA ASP A 82 -11.98 -4.16 14.13
C ASP A 82 -11.48 -2.74 14.34
N VAL A 83 -10.22 -2.57 14.79
CA VAL A 83 -9.60 -1.26 14.96
C VAL A 83 -9.37 -0.59 13.61
N GLU A 84 -8.92 -1.33 12.61
CA GLU A 84 -8.77 -0.85 11.24
C GLU A 84 -10.07 -0.26 10.69
N LYS A 85 -11.19 -0.97 10.80
CA LYS A 85 -12.51 -0.48 10.35
C LYS A 85 -12.89 0.84 11.02
N GLU A 86 -12.65 0.96 12.32
CA GLU A 86 -12.92 2.22 13.04
C GLU A 86 -12.00 3.36 12.57
N ILE A 87 -10.72 3.09 12.36
CA ILE A 87 -9.75 4.06 11.85
C ILE A 87 -10.20 4.59 10.48
N MET A 88 -10.55 3.69 9.57
CA MET A 88 -10.89 4.05 8.20
C MET A 88 -12.17 4.88 8.07
N THR A 89 -13.08 4.84 9.05
CA THR A 89 -14.24 5.76 9.06
C THR A 89 -13.87 7.25 9.15
N GLN A 90 -12.65 7.55 9.63
CA GLN A 90 -12.15 8.92 9.82
C GLN A 90 -11.22 9.38 8.69
N LEU A 91 -10.92 8.51 7.72
CA LEU A 91 -9.90 8.71 6.69
C LEU A 91 -10.46 8.53 5.26
N PRO A 92 -11.38 9.40 4.82
CA PRO A 92 -12.05 9.23 3.52
C PRO A 92 -11.10 9.35 2.32
N ASN A 93 -9.92 9.96 2.51
CA ASN A 93 -8.90 10.13 1.48
C ASN A 93 -7.89 8.99 1.41
N LEU A 94 -8.02 8.01 2.30
CA LEU A 94 -7.13 6.84 2.34
C LEU A 94 -7.89 5.56 2.04
N THR A 95 -7.15 4.55 1.61
CA THR A 95 -7.63 3.19 1.42
C THR A 95 -6.77 2.22 2.20
N VAL A 96 -7.33 1.08 2.55
CA VAL A 96 -6.65 0.04 3.31
C VAL A 96 -6.57 -1.25 2.51
N SER A 97 -5.46 -1.94 2.63
CA SER A 97 -5.24 -3.28 2.07
C SER A 97 -4.66 -4.19 3.14
N ARG A 98 -5.41 -5.23 3.53
CA ARG A 98 -4.99 -6.24 4.48
C ARG A 98 -4.77 -7.58 3.78
N TRP A 99 -3.60 -8.17 3.95
CA TRP A 99 -3.28 -9.49 3.38
C TRP A 99 -2.81 -10.50 4.43
N ASN A 100 -2.71 -10.09 5.71
CA ASN A 100 -2.46 -10.99 6.84
C ASN A 100 -3.11 -10.44 8.13
N PRO A 101 -3.22 -11.24 9.22
CA PRO A 101 -3.90 -10.82 10.45
C PRO A 101 -3.14 -9.76 11.28
N TYR A 102 -1.86 -9.53 11.00
CA TYR A 102 -1.00 -8.73 11.87
C TYR A 102 -1.02 -7.24 11.55
N PHE A 103 -1.22 -6.87 10.28
CA PHE A 103 -1.16 -5.47 9.86
C PHE A 103 -1.98 -5.20 8.60
N ALA A 104 -2.15 -3.92 8.30
CA ALA A 104 -2.69 -3.46 7.04
C ALA A 104 -1.88 -2.28 6.49
N ASP A 105 -1.79 -2.24 5.17
CA ASP A 105 -1.24 -1.13 4.42
C ASP A 105 -2.29 -0.05 4.23
N VAL A 106 -1.95 1.20 4.52
CA VAL A 106 -2.82 2.36 4.33
C VAL A 106 -2.20 3.29 3.31
N ASN A 107 -2.89 3.50 2.20
CA ASN A 107 -2.44 4.28 1.05
C ASN A 107 -3.38 5.44 0.78
N VAL A 108 -2.93 6.41 0.01
CA VAL A 108 -3.83 7.43 -0.55
C VAL A 108 -4.90 6.75 -1.40
N ALA A 109 -6.16 7.17 -1.27
CA ALA A 109 -7.26 6.63 -2.06
C ALA A 109 -6.92 6.69 -3.57
N ASP A 110 -7.43 5.71 -4.31
CA ASP A 110 -7.16 5.54 -5.75
C ASP A 110 -5.69 5.24 -6.10
N THR A 111 -4.82 4.97 -5.11
CA THR A 111 -3.48 4.45 -5.35
C THR A 111 -3.55 2.94 -5.52
N ASN A 112 -3.38 2.47 -6.73
CA ASN A 112 -3.35 1.06 -7.09
C ASN A 112 -2.51 0.83 -8.37
N LYS A 113 -2.32 -0.42 -8.77
CA LYS A 113 -1.50 -0.76 -9.95
C LYS A 113 -2.06 -0.18 -11.26
N ALA A 114 -3.38 -0.02 -11.39
CA ALA A 114 -3.98 0.60 -12.57
C ALA A 114 -3.67 2.09 -12.64
N SER A 115 -3.78 2.82 -11.52
CA SER A 115 -3.45 4.24 -11.48
C SER A 115 -1.96 4.49 -11.77
N GLY A 116 -1.07 3.63 -11.26
CA GLY A 116 0.35 3.69 -11.58
C GLY A 116 0.65 3.42 -13.06
N MET A 117 -0.07 2.47 -13.64
CA MET A 117 0.04 2.18 -15.08
C MET A 117 -0.48 3.35 -15.93
N ALA A 118 -1.59 4.00 -15.54
CA ALA A 118 -2.10 5.19 -16.21
C ALA A 118 -1.12 6.35 -16.16
N ASP A 119 -0.50 6.61 -14.99
CA ASP A 119 0.51 7.65 -14.84
C ASP A 119 1.72 7.43 -15.78
N ILE A 120 2.14 6.16 -15.96
CA ILE A 120 3.24 5.81 -16.89
C ILE A 120 2.79 5.96 -18.35
N ALA A 121 1.57 5.57 -18.68
CA ALA A 121 1.01 5.71 -20.02
C ALA A 121 0.94 7.19 -20.44
N ASP A 122 0.44 8.03 -19.56
CA ASP A 122 0.38 9.49 -19.76
C ASP A 122 1.79 10.09 -19.95
N TYR A 123 2.74 9.68 -19.10
CA TYR A 123 4.12 10.17 -19.20
C TYR A 123 4.81 9.76 -20.52
N LEU A 124 4.55 8.54 -20.99
CA LEU A 124 5.14 8.00 -22.22
C LEU A 124 4.33 8.33 -23.48
N GLY A 125 3.11 8.84 -23.34
CA GLY A 125 2.26 9.29 -24.44
C GLY A 125 1.58 8.15 -25.21
N PHE A 126 1.18 7.07 -24.54
CA PHE A 126 0.39 5.98 -25.14
C PHE A 126 -0.92 5.77 -24.38
N SER A 127 -1.91 5.12 -25.05
CA SER A 127 -3.19 4.74 -24.43
C SER A 127 -3.05 3.43 -23.65
N LEU A 128 -3.81 3.27 -22.56
CA LEU A 128 -3.91 1.99 -21.86
C LEU A 128 -4.41 0.86 -22.77
N ASP A 129 -5.19 1.17 -23.79
CA ASP A 129 -5.64 0.19 -24.81
C ASP A 129 -4.48 -0.43 -25.60
N GLU A 130 -3.31 0.24 -25.62
CA GLU A 130 -2.08 -0.23 -26.28
C GLU A 130 -1.16 -1.01 -25.30
N SER A 131 -1.61 -1.26 -24.08
CA SER A 131 -0.84 -1.90 -23.02
C SER A 131 -1.25 -3.35 -22.79
N MET A 132 -0.33 -4.12 -22.20
CA MET A 132 -0.56 -5.49 -21.74
C MET A 132 -0.15 -5.59 -20.27
N ALA A 133 -1.03 -6.19 -19.44
CA ALA A 133 -0.78 -6.38 -18.02
C ALA A 133 -0.81 -7.86 -17.64
N PHE A 134 0.09 -8.26 -16.74
CA PHE A 134 0.16 -9.61 -16.18
C PHE A 134 -0.06 -9.54 -14.67
N GLY A 135 -0.90 -10.44 -14.11
CA GLY A 135 -1.19 -10.44 -12.68
C GLY A 135 -1.67 -11.77 -12.14
N ASP A 136 -1.58 -11.97 -10.83
CA ASP A 136 -1.99 -13.19 -10.13
C ASP A 136 -2.67 -12.92 -8.78
N GLY A 137 -2.63 -11.68 -8.28
CA GLY A 137 -3.17 -11.26 -7.00
C GLY A 137 -4.43 -10.41 -7.11
N GLY A 138 -5.18 -10.28 -6.00
CA GLY A 138 -6.37 -9.43 -5.94
C GLY A 138 -6.08 -7.94 -6.20
N ASN A 139 -4.88 -7.48 -5.84
CA ASN A 139 -4.40 -6.13 -6.10
C ASN A 139 -4.03 -5.88 -7.58
N ASP A 140 -3.97 -6.92 -8.42
CA ASP A 140 -3.74 -6.83 -9.87
C ASP A 140 -5.05 -6.64 -10.66
N ILE A 141 -6.19 -6.97 -10.07
CA ILE A 141 -7.50 -6.89 -10.76
C ILE A 141 -7.74 -5.53 -11.43
N PRO A 142 -7.53 -4.39 -10.75
CA PRO A 142 -7.70 -3.09 -11.39
C PRO A 142 -6.79 -2.90 -12.62
N MET A 143 -5.55 -3.38 -12.55
CA MET A 143 -4.57 -3.28 -13.63
C MET A 143 -4.93 -4.18 -14.80
N LEU A 144 -5.33 -5.44 -14.54
CA LEU A 144 -5.79 -6.38 -15.57
C LEU A 144 -7.00 -5.85 -16.35
N ARG A 145 -7.92 -5.16 -15.67
CA ARG A 145 -9.11 -4.55 -16.29
C ARG A 145 -8.83 -3.26 -17.05
N ALA A 146 -7.81 -2.53 -16.66
CA ALA A 146 -7.48 -1.22 -17.24
C ALA A 146 -6.59 -1.34 -18.47
N ALA A 147 -5.83 -2.42 -18.60
CA ALA A 147 -4.97 -2.67 -19.76
C ALA A 147 -5.81 -3.00 -21.00
N GLY A 148 -5.28 -2.69 -22.18
CA GLY A 148 -5.84 -3.15 -23.45
C GLY A 148 -5.86 -4.68 -23.59
N THR A 149 -4.94 -5.36 -22.87
CA THR A 149 -4.95 -6.83 -22.74
C THR A 149 -4.50 -7.21 -21.34
N GLY A 150 -5.42 -7.77 -20.55
CA GLY A 150 -5.14 -8.33 -19.22
C GLY A 150 -4.88 -9.83 -19.28
N ILE A 151 -3.79 -10.30 -18.69
CA ILE A 151 -3.36 -11.70 -18.69
C ILE A 151 -3.20 -12.18 -17.24
N ALA A 152 -3.99 -13.16 -16.82
CA ALA A 152 -3.81 -13.81 -15.54
C ALA A 152 -2.73 -14.88 -15.63
N MET A 153 -1.88 -14.96 -14.59
CA MET A 153 -0.92 -16.05 -14.48
C MET A 153 -1.63 -17.39 -14.31
N GLY A 154 -1.10 -18.47 -14.91
CA GLY A 154 -1.72 -19.80 -14.87
C GLY A 154 -1.97 -20.34 -13.46
N GLY A 155 -1.13 -19.95 -12.47
CA GLY A 155 -1.31 -20.28 -11.05
C GLY A 155 -2.28 -19.38 -10.27
N ALA A 156 -2.83 -18.33 -10.89
CA ALA A 156 -3.79 -17.43 -10.24
C ALA A 156 -5.09 -18.16 -9.89
N SER A 157 -5.81 -17.65 -8.87
CA SER A 157 -7.13 -18.16 -8.52
C SER A 157 -8.16 -17.92 -9.64
N ASP A 158 -9.23 -18.70 -9.68
CA ASP A 158 -10.32 -18.53 -10.66
C ASP A 158 -10.94 -17.12 -10.58
N LEU A 159 -10.98 -16.54 -9.36
CA LEU A 159 -11.42 -15.16 -9.20
C LEU A 159 -10.59 -14.18 -10.05
N ILE A 160 -9.27 -14.29 -10.01
CA ILE A 160 -8.39 -13.40 -10.77
C ILE A 160 -8.51 -13.65 -12.27
N LYS A 161 -8.55 -14.93 -12.68
CA LYS A 161 -8.70 -15.34 -14.07
C LYS A 161 -9.97 -14.78 -14.72
N ASN A 162 -11.05 -14.61 -13.95
CA ASN A 162 -12.31 -14.02 -14.43
C ASN A 162 -12.22 -12.52 -14.74
N TYR A 163 -11.15 -11.85 -14.34
CA TYR A 163 -10.90 -10.42 -14.63
C TYR A 163 -9.87 -10.19 -15.74
N ALA A 164 -9.34 -11.25 -16.33
CA ALA A 164 -8.36 -11.20 -17.40
C ALA A 164 -8.97 -11.65 -18.73
N ASP A 165 -8.40 -11.18 -19.83
CA ASP A 165 -8.78 -11.58 -21.18
C ASP A 165 -8.19 -12.95 -21.53
N TYR A 166 -7.02 -13.28 -20.96
CA TYR A 166 -6.27 -14.52 -21.19
C TYR A 166 -5.67 -15.08 -19.88
N VAL A 167 -5.28 -16.35 -19.93
CA VAL A 167 -4.58 -17.08 -18.87
C VAL A 167 -3.30 -17.71 -19.43
#